data_877b9cf92a6c0aaf5bfdd201f2efdef2
#
_entry.id   877b9cf92a6c0aaf5bfdd201f2efdef2
#
_cell.length_a   1.000
_cell.length_b   1.000
_cell.length_c   1.000
_cell.angle_alpha   90.00
_cell.angle_beta   90.00
_cell.angle_gamma   90.00
#
_symmetry.space_group_name_H-M   'P 1'
#
loop_
_entity.id
_entity.type
_entity.pdbx_description
1 polymer ?
#
loop_
_entity_poly.entity_id
_entity_poly.type
_entity_poly.pdbx_seq_one_letter_code
_entity_poly.pdbx_strand_id
1 'polypeptide(L)'
;MELPERGQSWDELSKGMEDAGKHDVAWRDGKAAVYVFNAGEDVSRVQREAYALYQAENGLGPAAFPSLKQMEADVVQMAVRLLSAPEAAGGAMTSGGTDSITMAVKAARDAARADGRPGPFNIVLPYSAHLAFDKAAALMDIEIRRVPCKDYVADVDAMQRAMDNDTLMLVGSAPSFPFGLIDPISDLSRIAAESNVWLHVDACVGGYIAPFAKQLGEPIPSFDFEQPGVDSMSADLHKYGYAAKGASTVLFRDESMLGHMAFDFDCWPAGRMVTPTLAGTRPGGAIAAAWAVMNFLGAEGYREKHAAVLQARRAIAKGVASLGFEVVGNPLLGILAFTHPDADVFGVYRALYKKGWVTSACTEPPALHLMLSPIHASVTDQYLSDLSDALSVVTSKPASQPMRAEDIRYS
;
A
#
# COMPACT_ATOMS: atom_id res chain seq x y z
N MET A 1 -23.51 -1.22 24.63
CA MET A 1 -23.07 -2.43 25.38
C MET A 1 -22.35 -1.90 26.61
N GLU A 2 -22.65 -2.42 27.78
CA GLU A 2 -21.99 -2.05 29.03
C GLU A 2 -20.83 -3.00 29.30
N LEU A 3 -19.82 -2.55 30.04
CA LEU A 3 -18.72 -3.39 30.50
C LEU A 3 -19.32 -4.44 31.45
N PRO A 4 -19.06 -5.74 31.23
CA PRO A 4 -19.60 -6.77 32.13
C PRO A 4 -19.00 -6.65 33.53
N GLU A 5 -19.84 -6.80 34.56
CA GLU A 5 -19.39 -6.75 35.96
C GLU A 5 -18.42 -7.89 36.31
N ARG A 6 -18.56 -9.03 35.67
CA ARG A 6 -17.69 -10.19 35.82
C ARG A 6 -17.03 -10.55 34.51
N GLY A 7 -15.72 -10.86 34.56
CA GLY A 7 -14.98 -11.36 33.41
C GLY A 7 -15.53 -12.73 32.96
N GLN A 8 -15.34 -13.02 31.68
CA GLN A 8 -15.62 -14.31 31.07
C GLN A 8 -14.34 -15.14 30.99
N SER A 9 -14.46 -16.46 30.89
CA SER A 9 -13.31 -17.33 30.66
C SER A 9 -12.76 -17.15 29.24
N TRP A 10 -11.47 -17.47 29.05
CA TRP A 10 -10.87 -17.43 27.72
C TRP A 10 -11.57 -18.38 26.75
N ASP A 11 -11.99 -19.58 27.21
CA ASP A 11 -12.67 -20.58 26.37
C ASP A 11 -14.00 -20.04 25.85
N GLU A 12 -14.77 -19.32 26.68
CA GLU A 12 -16.03 -18.69 26.26
C GLU A 12 -15.76 -17.56 25.27
N LEU A 13 -14.76 -16.71 25.53
CA LEU A 13 -14.39 -15.59 24.67
C LEU A 13 -13.86 -16.06 23.31
N SER A 14 -12.93 -17.04 23.30
CA SER A 14 -12.35 -17.54 22.05
C SER A 14 -13.42 -18.19 21.17
N LYS A 15 -14.32 -18.97 21.74
CA LYS A 15 -15.46 -19.53 21.03
C LYS A 15 -16.39 -18.45 20.49
N GLY A 16 -16.68 -17.41 21.27
CA GLY A 16 -17.48 -16.26 20.83
C GLY A 16 -16.83 -15.51 19.67
N MET A 17 -15.50 -15.33 19.69
CA MET A 17 -14.74 -14.71 18.60
C MET A 17 -14.76 -15.58 17.33
N GLU A 18 -14.60 -16.91 17.46
CA GLU A 18 -14.72 -17.85 16.34
C GLU A 18 -16.11 -17.81 15.72
N ASP A 19 -17.16 -17.82 16.57
CA ASP A 19 -18.55 -17.75 16.12
C ASP A 19 -18.86 -16.43 15.41
N ALA A 20 -18.34 -15.31 15.89
CA ALA A 20 -18.47 -13.99 15.24
C ALA A 20 -17.79 -13.98 13.88
N GLY A 21 -16.60 -14.58 13.75
CA GLY A 21 -15.83 -14.63 12.51
C GLY A 21 -16.41 -15.54 11.42
N LYS A 22 -17.46 -16.36 11.72
CA LYS A 22 -18.07 -17.27 10.72
C LYS A 22 -18.69 -16.56 9.52
N HIS A 23 -19.02 -15.28 9.66
CA HIS A 23 -19.61 -14.46 8.60
C HIS A 23 -18.55 -13.63 7.84
N ASP A 24 -17.30 -13.67 8.26
CA ASP A 24 -16.22 -13.02 7.55
C ASP A 24 -15.93 -13.74 6.23
N VAL A 25 -15.33 -12.99 5.28
CA VAL A 25 -14.91 -13.59 4.01
C VAL A 25 -13.92 -14.74 4.25
N ALA A 26 -14.08 -15.83 3.50
CA ALA A 26 -13.17 -16.98 3.56
C ALA A 26 -11.81 -16.67 2.90
N TRP A 27 -11.08 -15.71 3.47
CA TRP A 27 -9.82 -15.21 2.91
C TRP A 27 -8.71 -16.28 2.89
N ARG A 28 -8.75 -17.24 3.81
CA ARG A 28 -7.82 -18.39 3.83
C ARG A 28 -8.01 -19.31 2.64
N ASP A 29 -9.22 -19.31 2.06
CA ASP A 29 -9.58 -20.07 0.86
C ASP A 29 -9.44 -19.23 -0.43
N GLY A 30 -8.75 -18.07 -0.33
CA GLY A 30 -8.48 -17.18 -1.48
C GLY A 30 -9.69 -16.37 -1.97
N LYS A 31 -10.79 -16.28 -1.17
CA LYS A 31 -11.99 -15.53 -1.57
C LYS A 31 -11.89 -14.01 -1.39
N ALA A 32 -10.77 -13.50 -0.83
CA ALA A 32 -10.50 -12.07 -0.68
C ALA A 32 -9.35 -11.65 -1.59
N ALA A 33 -9.66 -10.98 -2.69
CA ALA A 33 -8.67 -10.38 -3.59
C ALA A 33 -8.51 -8.87 -3.33
N VAL A 34 -8.51 -8.49 -2.07
CA VAL A 34 -8.26 -7.16 -1.52
C VAL A 34 -8.05 -7.28 -0.01
N TYR A 35 -7.44 -6.30 0.63
CA TYR A 35 -7.19 -6.17 2.09
C TYR A 35 -6.28 -7.23 2.73
N VAL A 36 -6.25 -8.47 2.27
CA VAL A 36 -5.49 -9.57 2.85
C VAL A 36 -4.42 -10.08 1.89
N PHE A 37 -3.18 -10.17 2.37
CA PHE A 37 -2.04 -10.67 1.62
C PHE A 37 -1.63 -12.04 2.18
N ASN A 38 -2.29 -13.09 1.71
CA ASN A 38 -2.06 -14.46 2.19
C ASN A 38 -0.90 -15.09 1.41
N ALA A 39 0.24 -15.24 2.09
CA ALA A 39 1.46 -15.86 1.55
C ALA A 39 1.62 -17.34 1.93
N GLY A 40 0.65 -17.91 2.65
CA GLY A 40 0.67 -19.29 3.12
C GLY A 40 0.75 -19.41 4.64
N GLU A 41 0.44 -20.60 5.16
CA GLU A 41 0.39 -20.85 6.60
C GLU A 41 1.79 -20.81 7.25
N ASP A 42 2.83 -21.13 6.53
CA ASP A 42 4.22 -21.01 6.95
C ASP A 42 4.56 -19.57 7.36
N VAL A 43 4.22 -18.59 6.50
CA VAL A 43 4.42 -17.16 6.78
C VAL A 43 3.48 -16.67 7.88
N SER A 44 2.21 -17.10 7.84
CA SER A 44 1.21 -16.72 8.85
C SER A 44 1.60 -17.19 10.26
N ARG A 45 2.23 -18.36 10.37
CA ARG A 45 2.76 -18.88 11.63
C ARG A 45 3.91 -18.00 12.15
N VAL A 46 4.86 -17.65 11.29
CA VAL A 46 5.99 -16.77 11.67
C VAL A 46 5.49 -15.41 12.13
N GLN A 47 4.49 -14.82 11.42
CA GLN A 47 3.87 -13.57 11.83
C GLN A 47 3.29 -13.65 13.26
N ARG A 48 2.48 -14.69 13.54
CA ARG A 48 1.80 -14.84 14.84
C ARG A 48 2.79 -15.05 15.97
N GLU A 49 3.74 -15.95 15.78
CA GLU A 49 4.73 -16.29 16.81
C GLU A 49 5.63 -15.10 17.12
N ALA A 50 6.17 -14.43 16.10
CA ALA A 50 7.03 -13.25 16.30
C ALA A 50 6.25 -12.08 16.92
N TYR A 51 4.99 -11.85 16.50
CA TYR A 51 4.14 -10.83 17.09
C TYR A 51 3.88 -11.10 18.57
N ALA A 52 3.55 -12.33 18.93
CA ALA A 52 3.29 -12.72 20.32
C ALA A 52 4.51 -12.58 21.23
N LEU A 53 5.73 -12.84 20.71
CA LEU A 53 6.97 -12.68 21.47
C LEU A 53 7.23 -11.22 21.90
N TYR A 54 6.76 -10.23 21.12
CA TYR A 54 7.01 -8.80 21.34
C TYR A 54 5.71 -7.99 21.53
N GLN A 55 4.63 -8.63 21.97
CA GLN A 55 3.33 -7.96 22.11
C GLN A 55 3.28 -6.89 23.20
N ALA A 56 4.13 -6.97 24.20
CA ALA A 56 4.20 -6.06 25.33
C ALA A 56 5.22 -4.92 25.13
N GLU A 57 6.20 -5.11 24.25
CA GLU A 57 7.24 -4.16 23.93
C GLU A 57 6.74 -3.08 22.97
N ASN A 58 7.44 -1.92 22.96
CA ASN A 58 7.08 -0.82 22.09
C ASN A 58 8.31 -0.06 21.57
N GLY A 59 8.16 0.57 20.41
CA GLY A 59 9.21 1.36 19.74
C GLY A 59 9.44 2.76 20.33
N LEU A 60 8.73 3.17 21.38
CA LEU A 60 8.94 4.47 22.03
C LEU A 60 10.16 4.47 22.96
N GLY A 61 10.42 3.35 23.61
CA GLY A 61 11.48 3.23 24.62
C GLY A 61 12.72 2.44 24.13
N PRO A 62 13.53 2.99 23.21
CA PRO A 62 14.66 2.24 22.60
C PRO A 62 15.74 1.83 23.62
N ALA A 63 15.84 2.51 24.74
CA ALA A 63 16.74 2.14 25.83
C ALA A 63 16.25 0.92 26.63
N ALA A 64 14.92 0.77 26.75
CA ALA A 64 14.30 -0.37 27.41
C ALA A 64 14.26 -1.61 26.50
N PHE A 65 14.12 -1.41 25.18
CA PHE A 65 13.96 -2.47 24.19
C PHE A 65 15.00 -2.37 23.05
N PRO A 66 16.31 -2.55 23.35
CA PRO A 66 17.37 -2.42 22.34
C PRO A 66 17.27 -3.46 21.21
N SER A 67 16.74 -4.66 21.49
CA SER A 67 16.49 -5.67 20.46
C SER A 67 15.46 -5.20 19.45
N LEU A 68 14.40 -4.56 19.90
CA LEU A 68 13.35 -4.03 19.02
C LEU A 68 13.86 -2.87 18.16
N LYS A 69 14.69 -1.98 18.76
CA LYS A 69 15.39 -0.93 18.01
C LYS A 69 16.27 -1.52 16.91
N GLN A 70 16.99 -2.60 17.19
CA GLN A 70 17.83 -3.26 16.19
C GLN A 70 17.00 -3.89 15.08
N MET A 71 15.91 -4.58 15.42
CA MET A 71 14.99 -5.15 14.41
C MET A 71 14.43 -4.08 13.49
N GLU A 72 14.01 -2.93 14.01
CA GLU A 72 13.54 -1.81 13.18
C GLU A 72 14.65 -1.29 12.25
N ALA A 73 15.87 -1.11 12.77
CA ALA A 73 17.00 -0.67 11.98
C ALA A 73 17.32 -1.66 10.84
N ASP A 74 17.30 -2.97 11.14
CA ASP A 74 17.52 -4.02 10.15
C ASP A 74 16.46 -3.99 9.05
N VAL A 75 15.18 -3.84 9.42
CA VAL A 75 14.07 -3.73 8.45
C VAL A 75 14.26 -2.54 7.53
N VAL A 76 14.60 -1.37 8.08
CA VAL A 76 14.85 -0.16 7.29
C VAL A 76 16.06 -0.36 6.38
N GLN A 77 17.15 -0.96 6.87
CA GLN A 77 18.34 -1.24 6.06
C GLN A 77 18.06 -2.23 4.92
N MET A 78 17.28 -3.26 5.17
CA MET A 78 16.84 -4.18 4.10
C MET A 78 15.96 -3.46 3.05
N ALA A 79 15.08 -2.57 3.49
CA ALA A 79 14.20 -1.81 2.61
C ALA A 79 14.96 -0.82 1.72
N VAL A 80 15.89 -0.01 2.28
CA VAL A 80 16.65 0.97 1.50
C VAL A 80 17.56 0.27 0.48
N ARG A 81 18.16 -0.88 0.83
CA ARG A 81 18.97 -1.67 -0.10
C ARG A 81 18.11 -2.30 -1.21
N LEU A 82 16.93 -2.83 -0.88
CA LEU A 82 16.00 -3.43 -1.84
C LEU A 82 15.52 -2.39 -2.87
N LEU A 83 15.40 -1.12 -2.46
CA LEU A 83 14.91 0.00 -3.28
C LEU A 83 16.05 0.88 -3.81
N SER A 84 17.25 0.32 -3.97
CA SER A 84 18.39 0.94 -4.64
C SER A 84 18.79 2.30 -4.07
N ALA A 85 18.59 2.51 -2.78
CA ALA A 85 18.86 3.78 -2.13
C ALA A 85 20.37 4.00 -1.91
N PRO A 86 20.83 5.27 -1.91
CA PRO A 86 22.22 5.62 -1.60
C PRO A 86 22.59 5.27 -0.14
N GLU A 87 23.88 5.27 0.18
CA GLU A 87 24.38 4.94 1.51
C GLU A 87 23.86 5.90 2.61
N ALA A 88 23.60 7.17 2.24
CA ALA A 88 23.07 8.18 3.14
C ALA A 88 21.57 8.02 3.44
N ALA A 89 20.88 7.05 2.80
CA ALA A 89 19.45 6.87 2.96
C ALA A 89 19.09 6.31 4.34
N GLY A 90 17.95 6.74 4.83
CA GLY A 90 17.38 6.27 6.07
C GLY A 90 15.87 6.20 6.04
N GLY A 91 15.27 5.87 7.17
CA GLY A 91 13.82 5.77 7.26
C GLY A 91 13.35 5.36 8.64
N ALA A 92 12.06 5.10 8.74
CA ALA A 92 11.43 4.56 9.95
C ALA A 92 10.29 3.61 9.59
N MET A 93 10.00 2.68 10.47
CA MET A 93 8.76 1.93 10.40
C MET A 93 7.59 2.76 10.91
N THR A 94 6.47 2.65 10.25
CA THR A 94 5.20 3.33 10.55
C THR A 94 4.06 2.30 10.69
N SER A 95 2.89 2.78 11.11
CA SER A 95 1.73 1.90 11.32
C SER A 95 1.02 1.48 10.02
N GLY A 96 1.36 2.07 8.88
CA GLY A 96 0.73 1.79 7.59
C GLY A 96 1.02 2.88 6.56
N GLY A 97 0.65 2.65 5.29
CA GLY A 97 0.92 3.57 4.18
C GLY A 97 0.40 4.99 4.41
N THR A 98 -0.78 5.13 5.01
CA THR A 98 -1.31 6.46 5.36
C THR A 98 -0.40 7.21 6.35
N ASP A 99 0.15 6.52 7.35
CA ASP A 99 1.11 7.09 8.30
C ASP A 99 2.42 7.44 7.57
N SER A 100 2.97 6.52 6.75
CA SER A 100 4.17 6.75 5.95
C SER A 100 4.05 7.98 5.05
N ILE A 101 2.93 8.10 4.31
CA ILE A 101 2.64 9.24 3.44
C ILE A 101 2.52 10.53 4.25
N THR A 102 1.77 10.50 5.37
CA THR A 102 1.61 11.66 6.25
C THR A 102 2.96 12.17 6.77
N MET A 103 3.84 11.23 7.16
CA MET A 103 5.17 11.57 7.66
C MET A 103 6.10 12.09 6.57
N ALA A 104 6.00 11.59 5.33
CA ALA A 104 6.73 12.13 4.18
C ALA A 104 6.30 13.57 3.86
N VAL A 105 4.98 13.83 3.82
CA VAL A 105 4.44 15.19 3.61
C VAL A 105 4.88 16.15 4.73
N LYS A 106 4.85 15.69 5.99
CA LYS A 106 5.35 16.47 7.13
C LYS A 106 6.83 16.80 6.97
N ALA A 107 7.65 15.82 6.62
CA ALA A 107 9.10 16.02 6.45
C ALA A 107 9.39 17.06 5.35
N ALA A 108 8.75 16.94 4.19
CA ALA A 108 8.89 17.90 3.10
C ALA A 108 8.46 19.32 3.52
N ARG A 109 7.31 19.46 4.19
CA ARG A 109 6.80 20.75 4.68
C ARG A 109 7.76 21.38 5.69
N ASP A 110 8.22 20.61 6.65
CA ASP A 110 9.04 21.15 7.74
C ASP A 110 10.48 21.43 7.26
N ALA A 111 11.01 20.68 6.26
CA ALA A 111 12.24 21.01 5.56
C ALA A 111 12.09 22.33 4.79
N ALA A 112 11.02 22.52 4.02
CA ALA A 112 10.77 23.77 3.29
C ALA A 112 10.66 24.99 4.24
N ARG A 113 10.02 24.81 5.40
CA ARG A 113 9.94 25.86 6.44
C ARG A 113 11.31 26.18 7.05
N ALA A 114 12.14 25.17 7.28
CA ALA A 114 13.50 25.36 7.76
C ALA A 114 14.37 26.12 6.75
N ASP A 115 14.11 25.95 5.45
CA ASP A 115 14.73 26.70 4.35
C ASP A 115 14.11 28.09 4.12
N GLY A 116 13.24 28.55 5.03
CA GLY A 116 12.65 29.88 4.98
C GLY A 116 11.44 30.03 4.06
N ARG A 117 10.81 28.94 3.63
CA ARG A 117 9.55 28.93 2.86
C ARG A 117 8.37 28.73 3.83
N PRO A 118 7.64 29.79 4.21
CA PRO A 118 6.57 29.67 5.23
C PRO A 118 5.28 28.99 4.69
N GLY A 119 5.10 28.89 3.37
CA GLY A 119 3.86 28.56 2.67
C GLY A 119 3.08 29.82 2.26
N PRO A 120 1.87 29.66 1.69
CA PRO A 120 1.12 28.41 1.58
C PRO A 120 1.84 27.36 0.70
N PHE A 121 1.42 26.08 0.83
CA PHE A 121 1.99 25.00 0.04
C PHE A 121 0.92 24.25 -0.75
N ASN A 122 1.32 23.65 -1.88
CA ASN A 122 0.51 22.71 -2.62
C ASN A 122 1.29 21.43 -2.95
N ILE A 123 0.52 20.34 -3.19
CA ILE A 123 1.03 19.06 -3.68
C ILE A 123 0.38 18.80 -5.04
N VAL A 124 1.19 18.53 -6.06
CA VAL A 124 0.73 18.15 -7.40
C VAL A 124 0.81 16.64 -7.55
N LEU A 125 -0.32 16.01 -7.91
CA LEU A 125 -0.40 14.55 -8.02
C LEU A 125 -1.42 14.13 -9.10
N PRO A 126 -1.27 12.91 -9.67
CA PRO A 126 -2.23 12.39 -10.65
C PRO A 126 -3.56 12.01 -9.98
N TYR A 127 -4.64 11.99 -10.76
CA TYR A 127 -5.97 11.59 -10.29
C TYR A 127 -6.00 10.19 -9.66
N SER A 128 -5.12 9.30 -10.13
CA SER A 128 -4.94 7.94 -9.63
C SER A 128 -4.21 7.83 -8.27
N ALA A 129 -3.61 8.91 -7.75
CA ALA A 129 -2.87 8.88 -6.49
C ALA A 129 -3.78 8.56 -5.30
N HIS A 130 -3.25 7.83 -4.32
CA HIS A 130 -4.00 7.37 -3.16
C HIS A 130 -4.50 8.54 -2.29
N LEU A 131 -5.73 8.43 -1.76
CA LEU A 131 -6.39 9.47 -0.96
C LEU A 131 -5.70 9.77 0.39
N ALA A 132 -4.68 9.02 0.78
CA ALA A 132 -3.86 9.33 1.94
C ALA A 132 -3.13 10.68 1.82
N PHE A 133 -2.82 11.15 0.59
CA PHE A 133 -2.26 12.48 0.35
C PHE A 133 -3.27 13.57 0.68
N ASP A 134 -4.54 13.42 0.28
CA ASP A 134 -5.61 14.37 0.63
C ASP A 134 -5.81 14.44 2.13
N LYS A 135 -5.77 13.28 2.80
CA LYS A 135 -5.87 13.22 4.26
C LYS A 135 -4.68 13.91 4.94
N ALA A 136 -3.46 13.68 4.49
CA ALA A 136 -2.27 14.34 5.02
C ALA A 136 -2.30 15.86 4.77
N ALA A 137 -2.69 16.27 3.58
CA ALA A 137 -2.81 17.67 3.18
C ALA A 137 -3.87 18.40 4.01
N ALA A 138 -5.04 17.79 4.22
CA ALA A 138 -6.08 18.35 5.08
C ALA A 138 -5.64 18.51 6.54
N LEU A 139 -4.81 17.60 7.06
CA LEU A 139 -4.26 17.72 8.42
C LEU A 139 -3.22 18.84 8.57
N MET A 140 -2.59 19.26 7.46
CA MET A 140 -1.44 20.18 7.44
C MET A 140 -1.73 21.51 6.75
N ASP A 141 -2.98 21.74 6.32
CA ASP A 141 -3.41 22.93 5.59
C ASP A 141 -2.60 23.15 4.29
N ILE A 142 -2.52 22.09 3.48
CA ILE A 142 -1.81 22.05 2.21
C ILE A 142 -2.85 21.86 1.09
N GLU A 143 -2.73 22.60 0.00
CA GLU A 143 -3.60 22.46 -1.19
C GLU A 143 -3.25 21.17 -1.96
N ILE A 144 -4.26 20.41 -2.39
CA ILE A 144 -4.07 19.32 -3.35
C ILE A 144 -4.45 19.78 -4.75
N ARG A 145 -3.54 19.60 -5.71
CA ARG A 145 -3.75 19.82 -7.14
C ARG A 145 -3.74 18.49 -7.87
N ARG A 146 -4.92 17.89 -8.03
CA ARG A 146 -5.09 16.66 -8.81
C ARG A 146 -5.16 16.98 -10.29
N VAL A 147 -4.28 16.36 -11.07
CA VAL A 147 -4.30 16.46 -12.53
C VAL A 147 -4.86 15.18 -13.16
N PRO A 148 -5.56 15.27 -14.29
CA PRO A 148 -6.03 14.09 -15.02
C PRO A 148 -4.88 13.15 -15.36
N CYS A 149 -5.18 11.84 -15.40
CA CYS A 149 -4.25 10.84 -15.92
C CYS A 149 -4.30 10.81 -17.46
N LYS A 150 -3.19 10.42 -18.06
CA LYS A 150 -3.10 10.04 -19.47
C LYS A 150 -2.81 8.55 -19.54
N ASP A 151 -3.64 7.82 -20.26
CA ASP A 151 -3.51 6.34 -20.35
C ASP A 151 -3.43 5.66 -18.96
N TYR A 152 -4.19 6.19 -18.00
CA TYR A 152 -4.30 5.72 -16.60
C TYR A 152 -3.05 5.91 -15.72
N VAL A 153 -2.02 6.61 -16.20
CA VAL A 153 -0.82 7.00 -15.45
C VAL A 153 -0.70 8.52 -15.35
N ALA A 154 0.22 9.01 -14.54
CA ALA A 154 0.49 10.43 -14.39
C ALA A 154 0.79 11.11 -15.74
N ASP A 155 0.07 12.17 -16.07
CA ASP A 155 0.41 13.07 -17.18
C ASP A 155 1.48 14.05 -16.71
N VAL A 156 2.75 13.78 -17.05
CA VAL A 156 3.91 14.55 -16.62
C VAL A 156 3.82 16.00 -17.06
N ASP A 157 3.38 16.26 -18.31
CA ASP A 157 3.23 17.62 -18.84
C ASP A 157 2.13 18.39 -18.10
N ALA A 158 1.02 17.72 -17.77
CA ALA A 158 -0.04 18.35 -16.99
C ALA A 158 0.40 18.62 -15.55
N MET A 159 1.16 17.71 -14.93
CA MET A 159 1.75 17.92 -13.61
C MET A 159 2.73 19.09 -13.61
N GLN A 160 3.62 19.17 -14.61
CA GLN A 160 4.56 20.28 -14.73
C GLN A 160 3.85 21.64 -14.90
N ARG A 161 2.77 21.71 -15.68
CA ARG A 161 1.96 22.94 -15.82
C ARG A 161 1.20 23.33 -14.55
N ALA A 162 0.88 22.37 -13.67
CA ALA A 162 0.18 22.63 -12.42
C ALA A 162 1.10 23.08 -11.28
N MET A 163 2.43 22.97 -11.48
CA MET A 163 3.43 23.44 -10.51
C MET A 163 3.52 24.97 -10.50
N ASP A 164 3.85 25.52 -9.35
CA ASP A 164 4.21 26.92 -9.14
C ASP A 164 5.27 27.08 -8.02
N ASN A 165 5.53 28.31 -7.60
CA ASN A 165 6.52 28.59 -6.54
C ASN A 165 6.12 28.04 -5.16
N ASP A 166 4.84 27.74 -4.94
CA ASP A 166 4.30 27.19 -3.69
C ASP A 166 4.25 25.66 -3.73
N THR A 167 4.63 25.04 -4.86
CA THR A 167 4.65 23.57 -4.97
C THR A 167 5.71 23.00 -4.03
N LEU A 168 5.21 22.20 -3.07
CA LEU A 168 6.01 21.51 -2.08
C LEU A 168 6.49 20.15 -2.61
N MET A 169 5.57 19.40 -3.24
CA MET A 169 5.79 18.00 -3.56
C MET A 169 5.10 17.60 -4.86
N LEU A 170 5.78 16.78 -5.65
CA LEU A 170 5.22 15.94 -6.70
C LEU A 170 5.04 14.53 -6.16
N VAL A 171 3.99 13.84 -6.62
CA VAL A 171 3.71 12.46 -6.27
C VAL A 171 3.62 11.60 -7.52
N GLY A 172 4.29 10.45 -7.51
CA GLY A 172 4.08 9.36 -8.46
C GLY A 172 3.84 8.06 -7.70
N SER A 173 3.14 7.11 -8.31
CA SER A 173 2.79 5.82 -7.69
C SER A 173 3.48 4.65 -8.39
N ALA A 174 3.94 3.68 -7.61
CA ALA A 174 4.58 2.48 -8.13
C ALA A 174 4.08 1.20 -7.42
N PRO A 175 2.90 0.62 -7.85
CA PRO A 175 1.94 1.15 -8.81
C PRO A 175 0.83 1.98 -8.13
N SER A 176 0.03 2.67 -8.92
CA SER A 176 -1.24 3.26 -8.47
C SER A 176 -2.22 2.17 -8.04
N PHE A 177 -2.98 2.42 -6.97
CA PHE A 177 -3.95 1.44 -6.46
C PHE A 177 -5.07 1.15 -7.47
N PRO A 178 -5.72 2.14 -8.12
CA PRO A 178 -6.89 1.86 -8.95
C PRO A 178 -6.58 0.96 -10.16
N PHE A 179 -5.38 1.12 -10.78
CA PHE A 179 -5.11 0.52 -12.08
C PHE A 179 -3.93 -0.47 -12.06
N GLY A 180 -3.12 -0.48 -11.01
CA GLY A 180 -1.94 -1.32 -10.92
C GLY A 180 -0.81 -0.91 -11.86
N LEU A 181 -0.83 0.32 -12.37
CA LEU A 181 0.13 0.88 -13.30
C LEU A 181 1.18 1.72 -12.57
N ILE A 182 2.43 1.61 -13.02
CA ILE A 182 3.54 2.41 -12.50
C ILE A 182 3.57 3.73 -13.26
N ASP A 183 3.54 4.85 -12.55
CA ASP A 183 3.67 6.18 -13.13
C ASP A 183 5.05 6.38 -13.78
N PRO A 184 5.22 7.33 -14.70
CA PRO A 184 6.50 7.62 -15.38
C PRO A 184 7.48 8.32 -14.41
N ILE A 185 7.95 7.58 -13.39
CA ILE A 185 8.77 8.10 -12.29
C ILE A 185 10.08 8.74 -12.79
N SER A 186 10.68 8.20 -13.85
CA SER A 186 11.90 8.78 -14.44
C SER A 186 11.67 10.22 -14.94
N ASP A 187 10.52 10.47 -15.59
CA ASP A 187 10.18 11.81 -16.08
C ASP A 187 9.79 12.74 -14.93
N LEU A 188 9.04 12.24 -13.94
CA LEU A 188 8.72 12.98 -12.72
C LEU A 188 10.00 13.34 -11.95
N SER A 189 10.95 12.42 -11.85
CA SER A 189 12.25 12.65 -11.23
C SER A 189 13.04 13.77 -11.90
N ARG A 190 13.02 13.82 -13.25
CA ARG A 190 13.67 14.86 -14.00
C ARG A 190 13.06 16.23 -13.72
N ILE A 191 11.73 16.39 -13.83
CA ILE A 191 11.08 17.69 -13.58
C ILE A 191 11.18 18.14 -12.12
N ALA A 192 11.13 17.20 -11.18
CA ALA A 192 11.33 17.48 -9.76
C ALA A 192 12.72 18.05 -9.48
N ALA A 193 13.77 17.41 -10.02
CA ALA A 193 15.15 17.85 -9.88
C ALA A 193 15.40 19.22 -10.54
N GLU A 194 14.89 19.44 -11.78
CA GLU A 194 15.00 20.70 -12.49
C GLU A 194 14.33 21.86 -11.75
N SER A 195 13.25 21.60 -11.02
CA SER A 195 12.45 22.60 -10.32
C SER A 195 12.78 22.71 -8.83
N ASN A 196 13.67 21.88 -8.31
CA ASN A 196 13.98 21.75 -6.87
C ASN A 196 12.71 21.53 -6.02
N VAL A 197 11.84 20.63 -6.47
CA VAL A 197 10.60 20.24 -5.80
C VAL A 197 10.73 18.79 -5.32
N TRP A 198 10.25 18.50 -4.13
CA TRP A 198 10.29 17.17 -3.54
C TRP A 198 9.50 16.15 -4.39
N LEU A 199 10.09 15.01 -4.73
CA LEU A 199 9.37 13.90 -5.34
C LEU A 199 9.21 12.77 -4.32
N HIS A 200 7.95 12.46 -4.02
CA HIS A 200 7.58 11.26 -3.26
C HIS A 200 7.04 10.17 -4.19
N VAL A 201 7.56 8.95 -4.03
CA VAL A 201 7.02 7.77 -4.73
C VAL A 201 6.18 6.93 -3.76
N ASP A 202 4.88 6.87 -4.01
CA ASP A 202 4.01 5.93 -3.31
C ASP A 202 4.21 4.52 -3.85
N ALA A 203 5.08 3.77 -3.19
CA ALA A 203 5.34 2.36 -3.44
C ALA A 203 4.72 1.47 -2.34
N CYS A 204 3.66 1.94 -1.65
CA CYS A 204 2.96 1.15 -0.63
C CYS A 204 2.56 -0.24 -1.12
N VAL A 205 2.22 -0.37 -2.40
CA VAL A 205 1.95 -1.67 -3.02
C VAL A 205 3.21 -2.29 -3.62
N GLY A 206 4.00 -1.53 -4.36
CA GLY A 206 5.08 -2.06 -5.20
C GLY A 206 6.42 -2.26 -4.50
N GLY A 207 6.69 -1.54 -3.42
CA GLY A 207 8.04 -1.49 -2.80
C GLY A 207 8.62 -2.86 -2.46
N TYR A 208 7.79 -3.78 -2.01
CA TYR A 208 8.22 -5.14 -1.64
C TYR A 208 7.88 -6.23 -2.68
N ILE A 209 7.35 -5.87 -3.87
CA ILE A 209 7.13 -6.82 -4.97
C ILE A 209 7.86 -6.44 -6.25
N ALA A 210 7.91 -5.15 -6.61
CA ALA A 210 8.46 -4.71 -7.90
C ALA A 210 9.94 -5.07 -8.07
N PRO A 211 10.84 -4.95 -7.07
CA PRO A 211 12.22 -5.38 -7.21
C PRO A 211 12.36 -6.88 -7.52
N PHE A 212 11.52 -7.71 -6.89
CA PHE A 212 11.53 -9.15 -7.15
C PHE A 212 10.88 -9.51 -8.49
N ALA A 213 9.83 -8.78 -8.90
CA ALA A 213 9.23 -8.94 -10.23
C ALA A 213 10.25 -8.61 -11.35
N LYS A 214 11.07 -7.57 -11.17
CA LYS A 214 12.19 -7.25 -12.07
C LYS A 214 13.19 -8.41 -12.15
N GLN A 215 13.55 -9.03 -11.01
CA GLN A 215 14.42 -10.21 -10.98
C GLN A 215 13.80 -11.45 -11.64
N LEU A 216 12.47 -11.55 -11.64
CA LEU A 216 11.70 -12.61 -12.31
C LEU A 216 11.44 -12.34 -13.81
N GLY A 217 12.00 -11.24 -14.35
CA GLY A 217 11.95 -10.91 -15.78
C GLY A 217 10.75 -10.06 -16.21
N GLU A 218 9.95 -9.52 -15.26
CA GLU A 218 8.94 -8.52 -15.62
C GLU A 218 9.63 -7.20 -16.03
N PRO A 219 9.14 -6.48 -17.06
CA PRO A 219 9.75 -5.25 -17.55
C PRO A 219 9.39 -4.05 -16.64
N ILE A 220 9.77 -4.13 -15.38
CA ILE A 220 9.49 -3.08 -14.39
C ILE A 220 10.34 -1.84 -14.73
N PRO A 221 9.71 -0.66 -14.98
CA PRO A 221 10.46 0.56 -15.17
C PRO A 221 11.19 0.98 -13.88
N SER A 222 12.24 1.78 -13.99
CA SER A 222 12.90 2.33 -12.81
C SER A 222 11.96 3.29 -12.08
N PHE A 223 11.71 3.04 -10.79
CA PHE A 223 10.71 3.76 -10.00
C PHE A 223 11.22 4.15 -8.61
N ASP A 224 12.35 3.59 -8.19
CA ASP A 224 12.91 3.70 -6.85
C ASP A 224 14.02 4.75 -6.76
N PHE A 225 14.85 4.67 -5.74
CA PHE A 225 15.96 5.61 -5.54
C PHE A 225 17.08 5.52 -6.61
N GLU A 226 17.00 4.59 -7.59
CA GLU A 226 17.81 4.71 -8.81
C GLU A 226 17.54 6.05 -9.53
N GLN A 227 16.34 6.60 -9.39
CA GLN A 227 15.98 7.90 -9.94
C GLN A 227 16.49 9.03 -9.02
N PRO A 228 17.38 9.91 -9.50
CA PRO A 228 18.08 10.87 -8.64
C PRO A 228 17.16 11.91 -8.01
N GLY A 229 16.02 12.24 -8.61
CA GLY A 229 15.07 13.20 -8.09
C GLY A 229 14.04 12.59 -7.12
N VAL A 230 14.10 11.30 -6.79
CA VAL A 230 13.24 10.71 -5.76
C VAL A 230 13.81 11.02 -4.39
N ASP A 231 13.10 11.80 -3.58
CA ASP A 231 13.54 12.22 -2.24
C ASP A 231 13.01 11.26 -1.16
N SER A 232 11.79 10.72 -1.33
CA SER A 232 11.20 9.82 -0.37
C SER A 232 10.30 8.77 -1.02
N MET A 233 10.11 7.66 -0.29
CA MET A 233 9.22 6.58 -0.69
C MET A 233 8.42 6.06 0.51
N SER A 234 7.17 5.64 0.27
CA SER A 234 6.39 4.82 1.19
C SER A 234 6.28 3.40 0.68
N ALA A 235 6.46 2.38 1.55
CA ALA A 235 6.38 0.97 1.18
C ALA A 235 5.78 0.13 2.30
N ASP A 236 4.68 -0.61 2.02
CA ASP A 236 3.94 -1.35 3.05
C ASP A 236 4.46 -2.78 3.21
N LEU A 237 5.09 -3.04 4.35
CA LEU A 237 5.49 -4.40 4.75
C LEU A 237 4.28 -5.33 4.91
N HIS A 238 3.14 -4.80 5.41
CA HIS A 238 1.92 -5.57 5.62
C HIS A 238 1.09 -5.82 4.33
N LYS A 239 1.61 -5.41 3.16
CA LYS A 239 1.10 -5.78 1.83
C LYS A 239 2.01 -6.88 1.25
N TYR A 240 2.78 -6.59 0.23
CA TYR A 240 3.65 -7.59 -0.41
C TYR A 240 4.96 -7.88 0.34
N GLY A 241 5.21 -7.22 1.47
CA GLY A 241 6.19 -7.66 2.45
C GLY A 241 5.69 -8.80 3.34
N TYR A 242 4.39 -9.14 3.26
CA TYR A 242 3.72 -10.22 3.97
C TYR A 242 3.87 -10.17 5.50
N ALA A 243 4.15 -9.01 6.06
CA ALA A 243 4.19 -8.80 7.51
C ALA A 243 2.78 -8.69 8.12
N ALA A 244 2.70 -8.79 9.43
CA ALA A 244 1.48 -8.51 10.17
C ALA A 244 1.02 -7.06 9.96
N LYS A 245 -0.30 -6.82 10.04
CA LYS A 245 -0.84 -5.46 9.94
C LYS A 245 -0.24 -4.53 10.99
N GLY A 246 -0.13 -3.24 10.64
CA GLY A 246 0.55 -2.25 11.46
C GLY A 246 2.03 -2.07 11.11
N ALA A 247 2.47 -2.49 9.93
CA ALA A 247 3.85 -2.40 9.47
C ALA A 247 3.95 -1.80 8.05
N SER A 248 4.56 -0.64 7.95
CA SER A 248 4.96 0.06 6.72
C SER A 248 6.31 0.72 6.92
N THR A 249 6.92 1.24 5.87
CA THR A 249 8.14 2.05 5.94
C THR A 249 7.95 3.37 5.21
N VAL A 250 8.48 4.44 5.78
CA VAL A 250 8.79 5.70 5.10
C VAL A 250 10.31 5.80 4.98
N LEU A 251 10.78 5.99 3.77
CA LEU A 251 12.21 6.00 3.43
C LEU A 251 12.56 7.32 2.78
N PHE A 252 13.76 7.82 3.07
CA PHE A 252 14.30 9.06 2.54
C PHE A 252 15.66 8.81 1.89
N ARG A 253 15.93 9.53 0.81
CA ARG A 253 17.24 9.50 0.13
C ARG A 253 18.39 9.88 1.04
N ASP A 254 18.14 10.78 1.99
CA ASP A 254 19.09 11.25 2.99
C ASP A 254 18.46 11.13 4.39
N GLU A 255 19.14 10.45 5.31
CA GLU A 255 18.67 10.24 6.68
C GLU A 255 18.51 11.54 7.48
N SER A 256 19.17 12.65 7.07
CA SER A 256 18.96 13.96 7.71
C SER A 256 17.51 14.44 7.65
N MET A 257 16.73 13.97 6.67
CA MET A 257 15.31 14.27 6.54
C MET A 257 14.46 13.70 7.69
N LEU A 258 14.96 12.69 8.42
CA LEU A 258 14.32 12.18 9.62
C LEU A 258 14.17 13.25 10.70
N GLY A 259 15.09 14.21 10.77
CA GLY A 259 15.00 15.35 11.67
C GLY A 259 13.77 16.22 11.42
N HIS A 260 13.39 16.42 10.15
CA HIS A 260 12.17 17.16 9.77
C HIS A 260 10.90 16.33 9.96
N MET A 261 11.02 15.00 9.88
CA MET A 261 9.91 14.09 10.15
C MET A 261 9.58 13.99 11.63
N ALA A 262 10.59 13.93 12.50
CA ALA A 262 10.43 13.73 13.93
C ALA A 262 9.68 14.88 14.62
N PHE A 263 8.99 14.55 15.72
CA PHE A 263 8.59 15.52 16.74
C PHE A 263 9.66 15.55 17.82
N ASP A 264 10.21 16.74 18.11
CA ASP A 264 11.25 16.96 19.10
C ASP A 264 10.85 18.16 19.97
N PHE A 265 10.62 17.93 21.26
CA PHE A 265 10.16 18.96 22.18
C PHE A 265 10.71 18.73 23.60
N ASP A 266 11.17 19.80 24.25
CA ASP A 266 11.84 19.74 25.57
C ASP A 266 11.16 20.58 26.66
N CYS A 267 10.18 21.39 26.31
CA CYS A 267 9.51 22.30 27.25
C CYS A 267 8.29 21.65 27.91
N TRP A 268 8.52 20.57 28.67
CA TRP A 268 7.49 19.94 29.52
C TRP A 268 8.11 19.23 30.75
N PRO A 269 7.33 18.94 31.83
CA PRO A 269 7.88 18.47 33.10
C PRO A 269 8.63 17.13 33.08
N ALA A 270 8.38 16.27 32.11
CA ALA A 270 9.06 14.96 31.98
C ALA A 270 10.35 15.00 31.13
N GLY A 271 10.76 16.20 30.68
CA GLY A 271 11.98 16.40 29.89
C GLY A 271 11.76 16.33 28.37
N ARG A 272 12.84 16.13 27.63
CA ARG A 272 12.79 16.11 26.16
C ARG A 272 12.12 14.82 25.66
N MET A 273 11.17 14.98 24.73
CA MET A 273 10.50 13.89 24.02
C MET A 273 10.81 13.95 22.52
N VAL A 274 11.32 12.86 21.99
CA VAL A 274 11.57 12.71 20.54
C VAL A 274 10.80 11.48 20.04
N THR A 275 9.94 11.69 19.06
CA THR A 275 9.21 10.60 18.40
C THR A 275 9.37 10.69 16.88
N PRO A 276 9.83 9.63 16.20
CA PRO A 276 10.10 9.69 14.75
C PRO A 276 8.84 9.61 13.89
N THR A 277 7.70 9.17 14.43
CA THR A 277 6.46 8.91 13.69
C THR A 277 5.27 9.62 14.31
N LEU A 278 4.10 9.59 13.64
CA LEU A 278 2.88 10.20 14.16
C LEU A 278 2.48 9.63 15.53
N ALA A 279 2.57 8.31 15.68
CA ALA A 279 2.34 7.66 16.96
C ALA A 279 3.61 7.67 17.80
N GLY A 280 3.50 7.96 19.10
CA GLY A 280 4.62 7.81 20.04
C GLY A 280 4.93 6.34 20.29
N THR A 281 3.98 5.63 20.91
CA THR A 281 4.08 4.16 21.10
C THR A 281 3.79 3.44 19.80
N ARG A 282 4.76 2.65 19.33
CA ARG A 282 4.60 1.77 18.17
C ARG A 282 4.62 0.31 18.62
N PRO A 283 3.72 -0.57 18.10
CA PRO A 283 3.59 -1.94 18.60
C PRO A 283 4.84 -2.77 18.27
N GLY A 284 5.48 -3.31 19.31
CA GLY A 284 6.67 -4.15 19.16
C GLY A 284 6.40 -5.42 18.36
N GLY A 285 5.23 -6.02 18.55
CA GLY A 285 4.82 -7.19 17.79
C GLY A 285 4.81 -6.97 16.26
N ALA A 286 4.38 -5.80 15.78
CA ALA A 286 4.37 -5.48 14.35
C ALA A 286 5.80 -5.34 13.77
N ILE A 287 6.71 -4.71 14.54
CA ILE A 287 8.12 -4.54 14.16
C ILE A 287 8.81 -5.92 14.13
N ALA A 288 8.64 -6.72 15.17
CA ALA A 288 9.24 -8.04 15.28
C ALA A 288 8.72 -9.00 14.20
N ALA A 289 7.41 -8.98 13.92
CA ALA A 289 6.83 -9.79 12.86
C ALA A 289 7.33 -9.39 11.46
N ALA A 290 7.52 -8.10 11.19
CA ALA A 290 8.11 -7.63 9.94
C ALA A 290 9.55 -8.13 9.78
N TRP A 291 10.37 -7.94 10.79
CA TRP A 291 11.76 -8.43 10.82
C TRP A 291 11.84 -9.95 10.62
N ALA A 292 10.99 -10.68 11.34
CA ALA A 292 10.97 -12.14 11.27
C ALA A 292 10.56 -12.66 9.88
N VAL A 293 9.53 -12.09 9.28
CA VAL A 293 9.08 -12.51 7.94
C VAL A 293 10.12 -12.19 6.87
N MET A 294 10.76 -11.01 6.91
CA MET A 294 11.80 -10.65 5.96
C MET A 294 12.99 -11.62 6.04
N ASN A 295 13.41 -11.99 7.24
CA ASN A 295 14.50 -12.96 7.45
C ASN A 295 14.09 -14.40 7.13
N PHE A 296 12.83 -14.79 7.42
CA PHE A 296 12.31 -16.13 7.14
C PHE A 296 12.21 -16.41 5.65
N LEU A 297 11.68 -15.45 4.88
CA LEU A 297 11.56 -15.57 3.44
C LEU A 297 12.91 -15.38 2.73
N GLY A 298 13.69 -14.40 3.16
CA GLY A 298 14.86 -13.98 2.40
C GLY A 298 14.51 -13.63 0.94
N ALA A 299 15.49 -13.35 0.12
CA ALA A 299 15.25 -13.00 -1.28
C ALA A 299 14.66 -14.16 -2.09
N GLU A 300 15.01 -15.40 -1.77
CA GLU A 300 14.52 -16.59 -2.46
C GLU A 300 13.02 -16.81 -2.19
N GLY A 301 12.60 -16.81 -0.91
CA GLY A 301 11.20 -16.96 -0.55
C GLY A 301 10.32 -15.83 -1.10
N TYR A 302 10.81 -14.59 -1.09
CA TYR A 302 10.09 -13.49 -1.74
C TYR A 302 9.91 -13.72 -3.26
N ARG A 303 10.96 -14.16 -3.98
CA ARG A 303 10.83 -14.50 -5.41
C ARG A 303 9.81 -15.61 -5.63
N GLU A 304 9.80 -16.66 -4.81
CA GLU A 304 8.82 -17.75 -4.91
C GLU A 304 7.39 -17.24 -4.71
N LYS A 305 7.13 -16.52 -3.61
CA LYS A 305 5.79 -15.97 -3.32
C LYS A 305 5.33 -15.00 -4.40
N HIS A 306 6.20 -14.12 -4.87
CA HIS A 306 5.85 -13.17 -5.94
C HIS A 306 5.69 -13.83 -7.30
N ALA A 307 6.44 -14.88 -7.62
CA ALA A 307 6.21 -15.66 -8.84
C ALA A 307 4.78 -16.23 -8.91
N ALA A 308 4.25 -16.71 -7.77
CA ALA A 308 2.85 -17.17 -7.69
C ALA A 308 1.85 -16.02 -7.93
N VAL A 309 2.09 -14.82 -7.38
CA VAL A 309 1.26 -13.62 -7.65
C VAL A 309 1.26 -13.27 -9.14
N LEU A 310 2.44 -13.21 -9.77
CA LEU A 310 2.58 -12.88 -11.18
C LEU A 310 1.96 -13.95 -12.08
N GLN A 311 2.04 -15.22 -11.70
CA GLN A 311 1.37 -16.32 -12.39
C GLN A 311 -0.15 -16.14 -12.33
N ALA A 312 -0.73 -15.90 -11.13
CA ALA A 312 -2.15 -15.66 -10.96
C ALA A 312 -2.62 -14.46 -11.79
N ARG A 313 -1.88 -13.34 -11.75
CA ARG A 313 -2.18 -12.14 -12.55
C ARG A 313 -2.26 -12.47 -14.06
N ARG A 314 -1.24 -13.15 -14.60
CA ARG A 314 -1.21 -13.51 -16.02
C ARG A 314 -2.35 -14.45 -16.41
N ALA A 315 -2.63 -15.44 -15.56
CA ALA A 315 -3.69 -16.42 -15.82
C ALA A 315 -5.09 -15.75 -15.76
N ILE A 316 -5.33 -14.90 -14.76
CA ILE A 316 -6.60 -14.15 -14.64
C ILE A 316 -6.73 -13.16 -15.81
N ALA A 317 -5.70 -12.39 -16.15
CA ALA A 317 -5.74 -11.45 -17.28
C ALA A 317 -6.09 -12.17 -18.60
N LYS A 318 -5.50 -13.34 -18.87
CA LYS A 318 -5.83 -14.16 -20.02
C LYS A 318 -7.28 -14.69 -19.96
N GLY A 319 -7.72 -15.16 -18.80
CA GLY A 319 -9.06 -15.71 -18.58
C GLY A 319 -10.15 -14.65 -18.75
N VAL A 320 -9.99 -13.46 -18.17
CA VAL A 320 -10.98 -12.37 -18.31
C VAL A 320 -11.08 -11.89 -19.75
N ALA A 321 -9.97 -11.82 -20.49
CA ALA A 321 -9.99 -11.49 -21.91
C ALA A 321 -10.78 -12.53 -22.74
N SER A 322 -10.69 -13.83 -22.41
CA SER A 322 -11.49 -14.86 -23.08
C SER A 322 -12.99 -14.79 -22.78
N LEU A 323 -13.38 -14.07 -21.71
CA LEU A 323 -14.77 -13.79 -21.33
C LEU A 323 -15.26 -12.44 -21.89
N GLY A 324 -14.47 -11.74 -22.71
CA GLY A 324 -14.84 -10.46 -23.31
C GLY A 324 -14.54 -9.23 -22.45
N PHE A 325 -13.86 -9.40 -21.32
CA PHE A 325 -13.38 -8.26 -20.55
C PHE A 325 -12.09 -7.69 -21.13
N GLU A 326 -11.90 -6.40 -20.91
CA GLU A 326 -10.69 -5.65 -21.27
C GLU A 326 -9.93 -5.26 -20.02
N VAL A 327 -8.63 -5.59 -19.96
CA VAL A 327 -7.76 -5.19 -18.86
C VAL A 327 -7.42 -3.70 -19.01
N VAL A 328 -7.52 -2.94 -17.93
CA VAL A 328 -7.17 -1.53 -17.90
C VAL A 328 -5.66 -1.37 -17.94
N GLY A 329 -5.14 -0.83 -19.02
CA GLY A 329 -3.70 -0.67 -19.23
C GLY A 329 -2.92 -2.00 -19.31
N ASN A 330 -1.68 -1.96 -18.84
CA ASN A 330 -0.80 -3.14 -18.81
C ASN A 330 -0.16 -3.30 -17.41
N PRO A 331 -0.90 -3.79 -16.41
CA PRO A 331 -0.38 -3.94 -15.05
C PRO A 331 0.67 -5.06 -14.98
N LEU A 332 1.79 -4.78 -14.33
CA LEU A 332 2.95 -5.68 -14.24
C LEU A 332 3.05 -6.41 -12.90
N LEU A 333 2.34 -5.95 -11.88
CA LEU A 333 2.41 -6.46 -10.51
C LEU A 333 1.13 -7.21 -10.11
N GLY A 334 0.80 -7.25 -8.83
CA GLY A 334 -0.33 -8.03 -8.30
C GLY A 334 -1.69 -7.34 -8.35
N ILE A 335 -1.80 -6.13 -8.89
CA ILE A 335 -3.08 -5.44 -9.10
C ILE A 335 -3.55 -5.67 -10.53
N LEU A 336 -4.86 -5.90 -10.69
CA LEU A 336 -5.51 -6.09 -11.98
C LEU A 336 -6.88 -5.41 -11.96
N ALA A 337 -7.09 -4.41 -12.82
CA ALA A 337 -8.39 -3.83 -13.09
C ALA A 337 -8.86 -4.23 -14.50
N PHE A 338 -10.15 -4.55 -14.66
CA PHE A 338 -10.70 -4.93 -15.96
C PHE A 338 -12.18 -4.55 -16.08
N THR A 339 -12.57 -4.14 -17.26
CA THR A 339 -13.93 -3.67 -17.61
C THR A 339 -14.56 -4.58 -18.68
N HIS A 340 -15.84 -4.40 -18.96
CA HIS A 340 -16.53 -5.07 -20.04
C HIS A 340 -17.31 -4.06 -20.87
N PRO A 341 -17.20 -4.06 -22.22
CA PRO A 341 -17.82 -3.04 -23.05
C PRO A 341 -19.34 -3.05 -22.98
N ASP A 342 -19.97 -4.21 -22.85
CA ASP A 342 -21.42 -4.38 -22.98
C ASP A 342 -22.13 -4.81 -21.69
N ALA A 343 -21.40 -5.24 -20.64
CA ALA A 343 -22.00 -5.72 -19.39
C ALA A 343 -21.95 -4.70 -18.27
N ASP A 344 -22.97 -4.72 -17.39
CA ASP A 344 -22.95 -4.01 -16.12
C ASP A 344 -21.89 -4.62 -15.19
N VAL A 345 -20.69 -4.01 -15.19
CA VAL A 345 -19.54 -4.47 -14.38
C VAL A 345 -19.88 -4.50 -12.88
N PHE A 346 -20.67 -3.53 -12.40
CA PHE A 346 -21.10 -3.49 -11.01
C PHE A 346 -22.14 -4.58 -10.69
N GLY A 347 -22.94 -4.97 -11.68
CA GLY A 347 -23.82 -6.15 -11.60
C GLY A 347 -23.00 -7.42 -11.44
N VAL A 348 -21.93 -7.57 -12.21
CA VAL A 348 -20.98 -8.69 -12.10
C VAL A 348 -20.30 -8.69 -10.73
N TYR A 349 -19.84 -7.53 -10.27
CA TYR A 349 -19.27 -7.37 -8.92
C TYR A 349 -20.20 -7.89 -7.82
N ARG A 350 -21.49 -7.48 -7.85
CA ARG A 350 -22.49 -7.96 -6.88
C ARG A 350 -22.75 -9.46 -6.98
N ALA A 351 -22.74 -10.01 -8.19
CA ALA A 351 -22.93 -11.44 -8.40
C ALA A 351 -21.75 -12.26 -7.86
N LEU A 352 -20.51 -11.79 -8.03
CA LEU A 352 -19.32 -12.38 -7.43
C LEU A 352 -19.34 -12.29 -5.89
N TYR A 353 -19.77 -11.16 -5.35
CA TYR A 353 -19.90 -11.01 -3.90
C TYR A 353 -20.87 -12.04 -3.30
N LYS A 354 -21.98 -12.31 -3.97
CA LYS A 354 -22.95 -13.38 -3.56
C LYS A 354 -22.35 -14.78 -3.63
N LYS A 355 -21.31 -14.99 -4.43
CA LYS A 355 -20.52 -16.24 -4.49
C LYS A 355 -19.38 -16.27 -3.46
N GLY A 356 -19.30 -15.27 -2.58
CA GLY A 356 -18.33 -15.15 -1.51
C GLY A 356 -17.01 -14.48 -1.91
N TRP A 357 -16.89 -13.94 -3.14
CA TRP A 357 -15.71 -13.19 -3.55
C TRP A 357 -15.76 -11.75 -3.05
N VAL A 358 -14.79 -11.35 -2.26
CA VAL A 358 -14.57 -9.96 -1.87
C VAL A 358 -13.43 -9.40 -2.70
N THR A 359 -13.79 -8.48 -3.60
CA THR A 359 -12.88 -7.76 -4.48
C THR A 359 -13.08 -6.27 -4.27
N SER A 360 -12.47 -5.42 -5.09
CA SER A 360 -12.77 -4.00 -5.16
C SER A 360 -13.32 -3.65 -6.53
N ALA A 361 -13.68 -2.39 -6.74
CA ALA A 361 -14.13 -1.87 -8.02
C ALA A 361 -13.60 -0.45 -8.24
N CYS A 362 -13.38 -0.08 -9.51
CA CYS A 362 -13.10 1.28 -9.92
C CYS A 362 -14.37 1.90 -10.51
N THR A 363 -14.53 3.21 -10.37
CA THR A 363 -15.68 3.97 -10.89
C THR A 363 -15.39 4.65 -12.22
N GLU A 364 -14.12 4.95 -12.49
CA GLU A 364 -13.65 5.65 -13.69
C GLU A 364 -12.34 5.03 -14.23
N PRO A 365 -12.41 4.15 -15.23
CA PRO A 365 -13.63 3.56 -15.81
C PRO A 365 -14.27 2.58 -14.84
N PRO A 366 -15.59 2.26 -15.01
CA PRO A 366 -16.21 1.17 -14.27
C PRO A 366 -15.46 -0.14 -14.51
N ALA A 367 -14.82 -0.68 -13.47
CA ALA A 367 -13.99 -1.87 -13.58
C ALA A 367 -14.04 -2.73 -12.32
N LEU A 368 -13.95 -4.05 -12.49
CA LEU A 368 -13.59 -4.95 -11.40
C LEU A 368 -12.12 -4.75 -11.06
N HIS A 369 -11.79 -4.79 -9.78
CA HIS A 369 -10.45 -4.56 -9.30
C HIS A 369 -10.03 -5.68 -8.34
N LEU A 370 -8.86 -6.28 -8.60
CA LEU A 370 -8.26 -7.34 -7.80
C LEU A 370 -6.88 -6.90 -7.31
N MET A 371 -6.58 -7.22 -6.06
CA MET A 371 -5.25 -7.16 -5.48
C MET A 371 -4.86 -8.58 -5.06
N LEU A 372 -4.05 -9.22 -5.88
CA LEU A 372 -3.74 -10.65 -5.79
C LEU A 372 -2.64 -10.91 -4.76
N SER A 373 -2.74 -12.04 -4.07
CA SER A 373 -1.72 -12.60 -3.20
C SER A 373 -1.38 -14.04 -3.64
N PRO A 374 -0.33 -14.69 -3.11
CA PRO A 374 0.10 -16.01 -3.58
C PRO A 374 -0.99 -17.06 -3.63
N ILE A 375 -1.94 -17.06 -2.69
CA ILE A 375 -3.05 -18.02 -2.64
C ILE A 375 -3.91 -18.00 -3.91
N HIS A 376 -4.01 -16.86 -4.60
CA HIS A 376 -4.83 -16.73 -5.80
C HIS A 376 -4.35 -17.58 -6.97
N ALA A 377 -3.10 -18.03 -6.98
CA ALA A 377 -2.60 -18.97 -7.97
C ALA A 377 -3.35 -20.32 -7.91
N SER A 378 -3.78 -20.75 -6.74
CA SER A 378 -4.49 -22.03 -6.56
C SER A 378 -6.00 -21.93 -6.80
N VAL A 379 -6.58 -20.73 -6.82
CA VAL A 379 -8.04 -20.53 -6.98
C VAL A 379 -8.42 -19.78 -8.25
N THR A 380 -7.46 -19.57 -9.16
CA THR A 380 -7.67 -18.86 -10.44
C THR A 380 -8.80 -19.47 -11.27
N ASP A 381 -8.80 -20.79 -11.46
CA ASP A 381 -9.83 -21.48 -12.27
C ASP A 381 -11.21 -21.34 -11.65
N GLN A 382 -11.33 -21.43 -10.32
CA GLN A 382 -12.58 -21.23 -9.61
C GLN A 382 -13.06 -19.78 -9.76
N TYR A 383 -12.15 -18.79 -9.65
CA TYR A 383 -12.48 -17.39 -9.85
C TYR A 383 -13.04 -17.15 -11.25
N LEU A 384 -12.36 -17.66 -12.29
CA LEU A 384 -12.78 -17.48 -13.69
C LEU A 384 -14.11 -18.18 -13.99
N SER A 385 -14.35 -19.37 -13.43
CA SER A 385 -15.64 -20.05 -13.51
C SER A 385 -16.77 -19.22 -12.86
N ASP A 386 -16.54 -18.74 -11.64
CA ASP A 386 -17.51 -17.93 -10.92
C ASP A 386 -17.77 -16.57 -11.61
N LEU A 387 -16.75 -15.99 -12.25
CA LEU A 387 -16.86 -14.77 -13.06
C LEU A 387 -17.71 -14.99 -14.30
N SER A 388 -17.50 -16.12 -15.03
CA SER A 388 -18.30 -16.50 -16.20
C SER A 388 -19.77 -16.66 -15.84
N ASP A 389 -20.07 -17.34 -14.73
CA ASP A 389 -21.42 -17.48 -14.23
C ASP A 389 -22.04 -16.12 -13.86
N ALA A 390 -21.27 -15.28 -13.17
CA ALA A 390 -21.71 -13.94 -12.78
C ALA A 390 -22.03 -13.07 -14.00
N LEU A 391 -21.20 -13.12 -15.03
CA LEU A 391 -21.42 -12.43 -16.31
C LEU A 391 -22.70 -12.95 -16.98
N SER A 392 -22.91 -14.26 -17.07
CA SER A 392 -24.09 -14.88 -17.64
C SER A 392 -25.38 -14.44 -16.93
N VAL A 393 -25.36 -14.35 -15.60
CA VAL A 393 -26.52 -13.87 -14.81
C VAL A 393 -26.86 -12.44 -15.12
N VAL A 394 -25.86 -11.58 -15.32
CA VAL A 394 -26.05 -10.15 -15.60
C VAL A 394 -26.55 -9.93 -17.03
N THR A 395 -25.97 -10.61 -17.99
CA THR A 395 -26.33 -10.46 -19.43
C THR A 395 -27.68 -11.09 -19.78
N SER A 396 -28.15 -12.04 -19.00
CA SER A 396 -29.48 -12.68 -19.21
C SER A 396 -30.66 -11.90 -18.64
N LYS A 397 -30.43 -10.86 -17.84
CA LYS A 397 -31.49 -10.03 -17.22
C LYS A 397 -31.63 -8.70 -17.96
N PRO A 398 -32.88 -8.16 -18.17
CA PRO A 398 -33.01 -6.78 -18.61
C PRO A 398 -32.31 -5.87 -17.61
N ALA A 399 -31.68 -4.80 -18.12
CA ALA A 399 -30.88 -3.84 -17.35
C ALA A 399 -31.62 -3.42 -16.06
N SER A 400 -31.15 -3.91 -14.92
CA SER A 400 -31.51 -3.32 -13.63
C SER A 400 -30.90 -1.92 -13.54
N GLN A 401 -31.48 -1.02 -12.75
CA GLN A 401 -30.88 0.30 -12.55
C GLN A 401 -29.38 0.15 -12.23
N PRO A 402 -28.51 0.81 -12.99
CA PRO A 402 -27.07 0.72 -12.76
C PRO A 402 -26.75 1.19 -11.34
N MET A 403 -25.84 0.49 -10.67
CA MET A 403 -25.30 0.95 -9.39
C MET A 403 -24.62 2.30 -9.62
N ARG A 404 -24.89 3.27 -8.78
CA ARG A 404 -24.23 4.57 -8.88
C ARG A 404 -22.81 4.45 -8.30
N ALA A 405 -21.89 5.23 -8.83
CA ALA A 405 -20.52 5.29 -8.32
C ALA A 405 -20.47 5.61 -6.80
N GLU A 406 -21.45 6.38 -6.31
CA GLU A 406 -21.62 6.74 -4.91
C GLU A 406 -21.97 5.56 -3.97
N ASP A 407 -22.44 4.43 -4.52
CA ASP A 407 -22.73 3.21 -3.78
C ASP A 407 -21.49 2.31 -3.61
N ILE A 408 -20.39 2.63 -4.29
CA ILE A 408 -19.11 1.92 -4.19
C ILE A 408 -18.25 2.62 -3.15
N ARG A 409 -18.00 1.96 -2.04
CA ARG A 409 -17.10 2.46 -1.00
C ARG A 409 -15.82 1.66 -1.01
N TYR A 410 -14.69 2.35 -0.88
CA TYR A 410 -13.38 1.73 -0.72
C TYR A 410 -13.23 1.06 0.65
N SER A 411 -13.99 1.50 1.65
CA SER A 411 -13.98 0.98 3.03
C SER A 411 -15.40 0.81 3.55
#